data_922de438047cdd69d4de80c4629bb6ce
#
_entry.id   922de438047cdd69d4de80c4629bb6ce
#
_cell.length_a   1.000
_cell.length_b   1.000
_cell.length_c   1.000
_cell.angle_alpha   90.00
_cell.angle_beta   90.00
_cell.angle_gamma   90.00
#
_symmetry.space_group_name_H-M   'P 1'
#
loop_
_entity.id
_entity.type
_entity.pdbx_description
1 polymer ?
#
loop_
_entity_poly.entity_id
_entity_poly.type
_entity_poly.pdbx_seq_one_letter_code
_entity_poly.pdbx_strand_id
1 'polypeptide(L)'
;TAESKYANIVALCDAHPNANGSLAIRNKFPDAEFYIDYREMIDKNKDIDAVIVTTPDHTHANIAEFAMLRNKHVYVQKPLAHNVKEARYLTLLAKKQKVVTQMGNQGSSNPDQKIIQKWIKDGKIGKVDSVDGWTDRPVWPQGCDMKDLDEVKPPNLNWDLWLGPAESTKYTSQLHPFNWRGWWDYGTGALGDICLLYTSDAADE
;
A
#
# COMPACT_ATOMS: atom_id res chain seq x y z
N THR A 1 -10.09 4.27 -6.71
CA THR A 1 -10.86 4.48 -5.45
C THR A 1 -11.19 5.94 -5.27
N ALA A 2 -10.25 6.85 -5.45
CA ALA A 2 -10.46 8.29 -5.31
C ALA A 2 -11.46 8.92 -6.31
N GLU A 3 -11.94 8.15 -7.27
CA GLU A 3 -12.95 8.56 -8.27
C GLU A 3 -14.29 7.88 -8.05
N SER A 4 -14.42 7.12 -6.96
CA SER A 4 -15.67 6.44 -6.66
C SER A 4 -16.78 7.46 -6.38
N LYS A 5 -17.88 7.37 -7.11
CA LYS A 5 -19.11 8.12 -6.81
C LYS A 5 -19.75 7.74 -5.46
N TYR A 6 -19.19 6.76 -4.77
CA TYR A 6 -19.68 6.23 -3.50
C TYR A 6 -18.86 6.69 -2.29
N ALA A 7 -17.81 7.49 -2.50
CA ALA A 7 -16.96 7.97 -1.42
C ALA A 7 -16.54 9.42 -1.63
N ASN A 8 -16.54 10.20 -0.56
CA ASN A 8 -16.01 11.56 -0.53
C ASN A 8 -14.59 11.53 0.06
N ILE A 9 -13.66 12.23 -0.57
CA ILE A 9 -12.32 12.39 -0.04
C ILE A 9 -12.32 13.63 0.85
N VAL A 10 -12.30 13.42 2.15
CA VAL A 10 -12.38 14.50 3.17
C VAL A 10 -11.01 14.90 3.73
N ALA A 11 -10.03 14.00 3.66
CA ALA A 11 -8.69 14.27 4.14
C ALA A 11 -7.61 13.54 3.32
N LEU A 12 -6.44 14.15 3.24
CA LEU A 12 -5.24 13.60 2.60
C LEU A 12 -4.07 13.69 3.56
N CYS A 13 -3.15 12.71 3.51
CA CYS A 13 -1.96 12.71 4.35
C CYS A 13 -0.75 12.21 3.58
N ASP A 14 0.37 12.93 3.67
CA ASP A 14 1.65 12.53 3.10
C ASP A 14 2.80 13.17 3.89
N ALA A 15 3.78 12.34 4.28
CA ALA A 15 5.00 12.81 4.96
C ALA A 15 5.89 13.71 4.07
N HIS A 16 5.65 13.71 2.74
CA HIS A 16 6.32 14.58 1.78
C HIS A 16 5.30 15.41 0.98
N PRO A 17 4.76 16.49 1.55
CA PRO A 17 3.68 17.28 0.96
C PRO A 17 3.98 17.87 -0.42
N ASN A 18 5.26 18.05 -0.75
CA ASN A 18 5.71 18.61 -2.02
C ASN A 18 6.20 17.56 -3.03
N ALA A 19 6.06 16.27 -2.74
CA ALA A 19 6.26 15.24 -3.75
C ALA A 19 5.25 15.39 -4.89
N ASN A 20 5.67 15.12 -6.13
CA ASN A 20 4.82 15.27 -7.31
C ASN A 20 3.48 14.53 -7.19
N GLY A 21 3.50 13.32 -6.65
CA GLY A 21 2.28 12.54 -6.40
C GLY A 21 1.35 13.21 -5.38
N SER A 22 1.90 13.70 -4.28
CA SER A 22 1.15 14.41 -3.24
C SER A 22 0.50 15.68 -3.78
N LEU A 23 1.26 16.50 -4.53
CA LEU A 23 0.74 17.71 -5.16
C LEU A 23 -0.37 17.40 -6.17
N ALA A 24 -0.22 16.37 -7.00
CA ALA A 24 -1.22 15.98 -7.98
C ALA A 24 -2.54 15.58 -7.32
N ILE A 25 -2.50 14.82 -6.23
CA ILE A 25 -3.69 14.41 -5.50
C ILE A 25 -4.34 15.58 -4.77
N ARG A 26 -3.57 16.48 -4.16
CA ARG A 26 -4.09 17.69 -3.51
C ARG A 26 -4.80 18.60 -4.52
N ASN A 27 -4.25 18.77 -5.70
CA ASN A 27 -4.88 19.55 -6.76
C ASN A 27 -6.18 18.91 -7.26
N LYS A 28 -6.28 17.58 -7.22
CA LYS A 28 -7.49 16.84 -7.60
C LYS A 28 -8.61 16.95 -6.56
N PHE A 29 -8.26 17.09 -5.29
CA PHE A 29 -9.19 17.18 -4.15
C PHE A 29 -8.89 18.42 -3.31
N PRO A 30 -9.16 19.63 -3.85
CA PRO A 30 -8.76 20.88 -3.20
C PRO A 30 -9.53 21.17 -1.90
N ASP A 31 -10.71 20.57 -1.73
CA ASP A 31 -11.54 20.74 -0.53
C ASP A 31 -11.16 19.76 0.61
N ALA A 32 -10.29 18.77 0.34
CA ALA A 32 -9.83 17.84 1.35
C ALA A 32 -8.76 18.48 2.24
N GLU A 33 -8.92 18.35 3.56
CA GLU A 33 -7.91 18.80 4.50
C GLU A 33 -6.60 18.02 4.32
N PHE A 34 -5.47 18.70 4.42
CA PHE A 34 -4.16 18.08 4.23
C PHE A 34 -3.37 18.00 5.53
N TYR A 35 -2.81 16.83 5.82
CA TYR A 35 -2.02 16.53 7.00
C TYR A 35 -0.66 15.94 6.61
N ILE A 36 0.34 16.12 7.47
CA ILE A 36 1.67 15.49 7.33
C ILE A 36 1.72 14.19 8.14
N ASP A 37 1.01 14.15 9.28
CA ASP A 37 0.95 13.01 10.18
C ASP A 37 -0.45 12.37 10.13
N TYR A 38 -0.51 11.08 9.77
CA TYR A 38 -1.77 10.32 9.72
C TYR A 38 -2.48 10.22 11.07
N ARG A 39 -1.73 10.26 12.17
CA ARG A 39 -2.30 10.22 13.52
C ARG A 39 -3.11 11.46 13.79
N GLU A 40 -2.55 12.60 13.42
CA GLU A 40 -3.22 13.89 13.54
C GLU A 40 -4.47 13.94 12.64
N MET A 41 -4.36 13.47 11.40
CA MET A 41 -5.48 13.38 10.46
C MET A 41 -6.65 12.58 11.06
N ILE A 42 -6.38 11.37 11.55
CA ILE A 42 -7.43 10.46 12.05
C ILE A 42 -8.02 10.96 13.38
N ASP A 43 -7.22 11.59 14.25
CA ASP A 43 -7.70 12.08 15.53
C ASP A 43 -8.50 13.38 15.41
N LYS A 44 -8.12 14.27 14.52
CA LYS A 44 -8.75 15.60 14.36
C LYS A 44 -9.97 15.57 13.45
N ASN A 45 -9.88 14.89 12.31
CA ASN A 45 -10.98 14.88 11.34
C ASN A 45 -12.03 13.81 11.69
N LYS A 46 -13.20 14.27 12.12
CA LYS A 46 -14.29 13.40 12.58
C LYS A 46 -15.11 12.81 11.41
N ASP A 47 -15.00 13.38 10.22
CA ASP A 47 -15.75 12.97 9.03
C ASP A 47 -15.14 11.75 8.33
N ILE A 48 -14.00 11.26 8.82
CA ILE A 48 -13.38 10.05 8.31
C ILE A 48 -14.13 8.82 8.78
N ASP A 49 -14.73 8.06 7.88
CA ASP A 49 -15.32 6.75 8.13
C ASP A 49 -14.34 5.61 7.82
N ALA A 50 -13.51 5.81 6.80
CA ALA A 50 -12.56 4.82 6.32
C ALA A 50 -11.22 5.45 5.93
N VAL A 51 -10.14 4.69 6.11
CA VAL A 51 -8.78 5.11 5.74
C VAL A 51 -8.25 4.21 4.63
N ILE A 52 -7.75 4.84 3.55
CA ILE A 52 -7.03 4.16 2.48
C ILE A 52 -5.53 4.33 2.72
N VAL A 53 -4.84 3.22 2.99
CA VAL A 53 -3.39 3.20 3.25
C VAL A 53 -2.66 2.82 1.97
N THR A 54 -1.83 3.73 1.45
CA THR A 54 -1.08 3.58 0.19
C THR A 54 0.38 4.01 0.34
N THR A 55 0.90 3.92 1.53
CA THR A 55 2.26 4.25 1.94
C THR A 55 3.25 3.12 1.59
N PRO A 56 4.55 3.23 1.89
CA PRO A 56 5.48 2.10 1.80
C PRO A 56 5.07 0.91 2.70
N ASP A 57 5.41 -0.31 2.26
CA ASP A 57 4.95 -1.57 2.86
C ASP A 57 5.15 -1.65 4.38
N HIS A 58 6.31 -1.20 4.87
CA HIS A 58 6.66 -1.26 6.29
C HIS A 58 5.77 -0.41 7.21
N THR A 59 5.05 0.56 6.66
CA THR A 59 4.16 1.44 7.43
C THR A 59 2.69 1.01 7.39
N HIS A 60 2.34 0.04 6.54
CA HIS A 60 0.95 -0.39 6.33
C HIS A 60 0.28 -0.83 7.64
N ALA A 61 0.94 -1.71 8.38
CA ALA A 61 0.36 -2.28 9.59
C ALA A 61 0.12 -1.23 10.68
N ASN A 62 1.07 -0.33 10.90
CA ASN A 62 0.97 0.70 11.94
C ASN A 62 -0.16 1.69 11.66
N ILE A 63 -0.30 2.12 10.40
CA ILE A 63 -1.37 3.05 10.02
C ILE A 63 -2.74 2.36 10.09
N ALA A 64 -2.82 1.13 9.60
CA ALA A 64 -4.05 0.34 9.66
C ALA A 64 -4.49 0.07 11.10
N GLU A 65 -3.57 -0.34 11.98
CA GLU A 65 -3.81 -0.52 13.41
C GLU A 65 -4.36 0.76 14.05
N PHE A 66 -3.69 1.89 13.81
CA PHE A 66 -4.09 3.17 14.38
C PHE A 66 -5.51 3.57 13.98
N ALA A 67 -5.87 3.35 12.72
CA ALA A 67 -7.21 3.61 12.21
C ALA A 67 -8.25 2.65 12.83
N MET A 68 -7.96 1.34 12.85
CA MET A 68 -8.86 0.33 13.42
C MET A 68 -9.13 0.55 14.91
N LEU A 69 -8.12 0.93 15.70
CA LEU A 69 -8.28 1.26 17.13
C LEU A 69 -9.19 2.48 17.36
N ARG A 70 -9.44 3.27 16.33
CA ARG A 70 -10.38 4.40 16.31
C ARG A 70 -11.69 4.09 15.60
N ASN A 71 -11.96 2.79 15.42
CA ASN A 71 -13.17 2.27 14.77
C ASN A 71 -13.33 2.75 13.30
N LYS A 72 -12.23 3.05 12.61
CA LYS A 72 -12.27 3.39 11.20
C LYS A 72 -12.12 2.13 10.35
N HIS A 73 -12.87 2.03 9.27
CA HIS A 73 -12.69 1.01 8.26
C HIS A 73 -11.37 1.22 7.52
N VAL A 74 -10.76 0.15 6.97
CA VAL A 74 -9.45 0.29 6.32
C VAL A 74 -9.39 -0.45 4.99
N TYR A 75 -8.88 0.24 3.99
CA TYR A 75 -8.40 -0.35 2.75
C TYR A 75 -6.88 -0.21 2.73
N VAL A 76 -6.16 -1.32 2.76
CA VAL A 76 -4.69 -1.31 2.79
C VAL A 76 -4.16 -1.79 1.44
N GLN A 77 -3.27 -1.03 0.83
CA GLN A 77 -2.63 -1.45 -0.42
C GLN A 77 -1.83 -2.75 -0.20
N LYS A 78 -1.63 -3.49 -1.27
CA LYS A 78 -0.79 -4.70 -1.26
C LYS A 78 0.70 -4.32 -1.11
N PRO A 79 1.49 -5.15 -0.42
CA PRO A 79 1.07 -6.25 0.46
C PRO A 79 0.35 -5.73 1.70
N LEU A 80 -0.51 -6.54 2.31
CA LEU A 80 -1.31 -6.13 3.47
C LEU A 80 -0.45 -5.60 4.62
N ALA A 81 0.70 -6.20 4.83
CA ALA A 81 1.64 -5.87 5.89
C ALA A 81 3.05 -6.31 5.48
N HIS A 82 4.06 -5.85 6.20
CA HIS A 82 5.47 -6.15 5.91
C HIS A 82 5.86 -7.57 6.35
N ASN A 83 5.15 -8.14 7.32
CA ASN A 83 5.41 -9.50 7.81
C ASN A 83 4.13 -10.23 8.26
N VAL A 84 4.24 -11.57 8.41
CA VAL A 84 3.11 -12.44 8.78
C VAL A 84 2.54 -12.14 10.16
N LYS A 85 3.36 -11.71 11.12
CA LYS A 85 2.91 -11.37 12.48
C LYS A 85 1.97 -10.17 12.44
N GLU A 86 2.31 -9.14 11.68
CA GLU A 86 1.48 -7.97 11.46
C GLU A 86 0.15 -8.33 10.80
N ALA A 87 0.19 -9.12 9.72
CA ALA A 87 -1.02 -9.54 9.01
C ALA A 87 -1.99 -10.32 9.93
N ARG A 88 -1.47 -11.24 10.74
CA ARG A 88 -2.27 -11.97 11.74
C ARG A 88 -2.85 -11.05 12.80
N TYR A 89 -2.04 -10.13 13.30
CA TYR A 89 -2.47 -9.16 14.29
C TYR A 89 -3.60 -8.27 13.75
N LEU A 90 -3.47 -7.70 12.55
CA LEU A 90 -4.52 -6.89 11.91
C LEU A 90 -5.81 -7.68 11.71
N THR A 91 -5.72 -8.97 11.35
CA THR A 91 -6.90 -9.83 11.20
C THR A 91 -7.66 -9.99 12.53
N LEU A 92 -6.94 -10.19 13.63
CA LEU A 92 -7.55 -10.31 14.97
C LEU A 92 -8.11 -8.97 15.44
N LEU A 93 -7.39 -7.87 15.19
CA LEU A 93 -7.81 -6.54 15.54
C LEU A 93 -9.10 -6.13 14.80
N ALA A 94 -9.18 -6.40 13.49
CA ALA A 94 -10.37 -6.11 12.69
C ALA A 94 -11.62 -6.81 13.25
N LYS A 95 -11.49 -8.08 13.64
CA LYS A 95 -12.56 -8.83 14.30
C LYS A 95 -12.95 -8.22 15.64
N LYS A 96 -11.96 -7.86 16.47
CA LYS A 96 -12.19 -7.25 17.80
C LYS A 96 -12.88 -5.91 17.69
N GLN A 97 -12.46 -5.05 16.77
CA GLN A 97 -13.01 -3.70 16.55
C GLN A 97 -14.28 -3.72 15.68
N LYS A 98 -14.63 -4.86 15.09
CA LYS A 98 -15.80 -5.03 14.18
C LYS A 98 -15.76 -4.03 13.00
N VAL A 99 -14.56 -3.75 12.49
CA VAL A 99 -14.36 -2.88 11.32
C VAL A 99 -14.23 -3.71 10.04
N VAL A 100 -14.64 -3.12 8.93
CA VAL A 100 -14.48 -3.71 7.59
C VAL A 100 -13.06 -3.43 7.10
N THR A 101 -12.43 -4.45 6.54
CA THR A 101 -11.08 -4.34 5.98
C THR A 101 -11.00 -4.94 4.59
N GLN A 102 -10.16 -4.38 3.73
CA GLN A 102 -9.90 -4.87 2.38
C GLN A 102 -8.44 -4.66 2.04
N MET A 103 -7.81 -5.68 1.46
CA MET A 103 -6.49 -5.53 0.82
C MET A 103 -6.65 -5.07 -0.63
N GLY A 104 -5.69 -4.28 -1.10
CA GLY A 104 -5.70 -3.66 -2.42
C GLY A 104 -5.22 -4.58 -3.54
N ASN A 105 -6.07 -5.52 -3.96
CA ASN A 105 -5.88 -6.37 -5.15
C ASN A 105 -6.73 -5.86 -6.31
N GLN A 106 -6.39 -4.69 -6.85
CA GLN A 106 -7.21 -4.04 -7.88
C GLN A 106 -7.35 -4.87 -9.15
N GLY A 107 -6.33 -5.66 -9.51
CA GLY A 107 -6.36 -6.57 -10.66
C GLY A 107 -7.51 -7.56 -10.62
N SER A 108 -7.79 -8.13 -9.45
CA SER A 108 -8.89 -9.09 -9.23
C SER A 108 -10.28 -8.46 -9.43
N SER A 109 -10.39 -7.14 -9.42
CA SER A 109 -11.63 -6.42 -9.69
C SER A 109 -11.83 -6.07 -11.17
N ASN A 110 -10.88 -6.45 -12.04
CA ASN A 110 -11.00 -6.20 -13.48
C ASN A 110 -12.13 -7.07 -14.07
N PRO A 111 -13.10 -6.50 -14.81
CA PRO A 111 -14.15 -7.25 -15.48
C PRO A 111 -13.63 -8.37 -16.41
N ASP A 112 -12.45 -8.18 -17.01
CA ASP A 112 -11.84 -9.16 -17.91
C ASP A 112 -11.50 -10.48 -17.22
N GLN A 113 -11.22 -10.48 -15.93
CA GLN A 113 -11.01 -11.69 -15.12
C GLN A 113 -12.23 -12.63 -15.22
N LYS A 114 -13.44 -12.10 -15.11
CA LYS A 114 -14.67 -12.89 -15.24
C LYS A 114 -14.85 -13.48 -16.63
N ILE A 115 -14.36 -12.78 -17.65
CA ILE A 115 -14.41 -13.24 -19.05
C ILE A 115 -13.43 -14.41 -19.22
N ILE A 116 -12.21 -14.29 -18.70
CA ILE A 116 -11.18 -15.33 -18.75
C ILE A 116 -11.66 -16.59 -18.02
N GLN A 117 -12.14 -16.44 -16.78
CA GLN A 117 -12.71 -17.54 -16.00
C GLN A 117 -13.84 -18.25 -16.76
N LYS A 118 -14.72 -17.48 -17.42
CA LYS A 118 -15.78 -18.04 -18.23
C LYS A 118 -15.22 -18.83 -19.43
N TRP A 119 -14.21 -18.34 -20.12
CA TRP A 119 -13.59 -19.05 -21.25
C TRP A 119 -12.96 -20.37 -20.83
N ILE A 120 -12.27 -20.39 -19.68
CA ILE A 120 -11.70 -21.62 -19.11
C ILE A 120 -12.84 -22.60 -18.78
N LYS A 121 -13.85 -22.15 -18.05
CA LYS A 121 -15.00 -22.98 -17.65
C LYS A 121 -15.80 -23.54 -18.85
N ASP A 122 -15.95 -22.75 -19.90
CA ASP A 122 -16.64 -23.14 -21.13
C ASP A 122 -15.74 -24.01 -22.03
N GLY A 123 -14.51 -24.33 -21.65
CA GLY A 123 -13.58 -25.16 -22.41
C GLY A 123 -13.06 -24.50 -23.68
N LYS A 124 -13.17 -23.19 -23.84
CA LYS A 124 -12.76 -22.47 -25.07
C LYS A 124 -11.27 -22.58 -25.39
N ILE A 125 -10.43 -22.74 -24.37
CA ILE A 125 -8.98 -22.95 -24.51
C ILE A 125 -8.57 -24.41 -24.32
N GLY A 126 -9.56 -25.31 -24.16
CA GLY A 126 -9.31 -26.72 -23.88
C GLY A 126 -8.96 -26.97 -22.43
N LYS A 127 -8.34 -28.13 -22.15
CA LYS A 127 -7.83 -28.46 -20.84
C LYS A 127 -6.56 -27.68 -20.56
N VAL A 128 -6.52 -26.99 -19.42
CA VAL A 128 -5.30 -26.31 -18.97
C VAL A 128 -4.34 -27.33 -18.40
N ASP A 129 -3.16 -27.46 -18.98
CA ASP A 129 -2.11 -28.39 -18.53
C ASP A 129 -0.99 -27.68 -17.76
N SER A 130 -0.73 -26.41 -18.07
CA SER A 130 0.29 -25.59 -17.41
C SER A 130 -0.10 -24.12 -17.41
N VAL A 131 0.40 -23.40 -16.42
CA VAL A 131 0.28 -21.96 -16.32
C VAL A 131 1.66 -21.36 -16.08
N ASP A 132 2.09 -20.45 -16.93
CA ASP A 132 3.34 -19.72 -16.77
C ASP A 132 3.07 -18.28 -16.42
N GLY A 133 3.59 -17.83 -15.27
CA GLY A 133 3.53 -16.45 -14.80
C GLY A 133 4.91 -15.81 -14.80
N TRP A 134 5.02 -14.61 -15.33
CA TRP A 134 6.28 -13.87 -15.34
C TRP A 134 6.08 -12.38 -15.09
N THR A 135 7.16 -11.69 -14.71
CA THR A 135 7.19 -10.25 -14.49
C THR A 135 8.51 -9.65 -14.99
N ASP A 136 8.48 -8.39 -15.35
CA ASP A 136 9.66 -7.57 -15.66
C ASP A 136 10.27 -6.90 -14.40
N ARG A 137 9.74 -7.19 -13.23
CA ARG A 137 10.22 -6.65 -11.95
C ARG A 137 11.39 -7.46 -11.39
N PRO A 138 12.29 -6.81 -10.62
CA PRO A 138 12.25 -5.42 -10.16
C PRO A 138 12.79 -4.41 -11.18
N VAL A 139 12.26 -3.19 -11.15
CA VAL A 139 12.81 -1.99 -11.83
C VAL A 139 13.58 -1.08 -10.86
N TRP A 140 13.74 -1.50 -9.62
CA TRP A 140 14.50 -0.86 -8.55
C TRP A 140 15.72 -1.71 -8.18
N PRO A 141 16.77 -1.13 -7.56
CA PRO A 141 17.89 -1.89 -7.02
C PRO A 141 17.42 -2.93 -6.01
N GLN A 142 17.91 -4.17 -6.16
CA GLN A 142 17.58 -5.28 -5.26
C GLN A 142 18.77 -6.24 -5.14
N GLY A 143 19.00 -6.79 -3.95
CA GLY A 143 20.11 -7.71 -3.70
C GLY A 143 21.49 -7.05 -3.72
N CYS A 144 21.56 -5.76 -3.38
CA CYS A 144 22.78 -4.99 -3.27
C CYS A 144 22.89 -4.33 -1.90
N ASP A 145 24.09 -3.92 -1.52
CA ASP A 145 24.31 -3.18 -0.28
C ASP A 145 23.93 -1.70 -0.44
N MET A 146 23.37 -1.13 0.63
CA MET A 146 23.09 0.30 0.69
C MET A 146 24.41 1.07 0.82
N LYS A 147 24.60 2.05 -0.05
CA LYS A 147 25.78 2.91 -0.01
C LYS A 147 25.60 3.99 1.05
N ASP A 148 26.62 4.26 1.82
CA ASP A 148 26.66 5.44 2.69
C ASP A 148 26.88 6.68 1.84
N LEU A 149 25.81 7.43 1.60
CA LEU A 149 25.80 8.65 0.82
C LEU A 149 25.48 9.83 1.74
N ASP A 150 26.24 10.91 1.60
CA ASP A 150 25.95 12.14 2.32
C ASP A 150 24.98 13.00 1.48
N GLU A 151 23.70 12.71 1.61
CA GLU A 151 22.64 13.32 0.81
C GLU A 151 21.81 14.31 1.62
N VAL A 152 21.45 15.41 1.00
CA VAL A 152 20.56 16.40 1.61
C VAL A 152 19.12 15.98 1.42
N LYS A 153 18.42 15.85 2.53
CA LYS A 153 16.99 15.53 2.56
C LYS A 153 16.18 16.61 1.80
N PRO A 154 15.19 16.20 0.95
CA PRO A 154 14.30 17.17 0.32
C PRO A 154 13.63 18.09 1.34
N PRO A 155 13.52 19.39 1.04
CA PRO A 155 12.76 20.30 1.91
C PRO A 155 11.31 19.82 2.05
N ASN A 156 10.77 19.97 3.23
CA ASN A 156 9.40 19.56 3.58
C ASN A 156 9.15 18.03 3.65
N LEU A 157 10.13 17.17 3.43
CA LEU A 157 10.02 15.75 3.77
C LEU A 157 10.18 15.58 5.28
N ASN A 158 9.16 15.04 5.94
CA ASN A 158 9.31 14.57 7.31
C ASN A 158 9.86 13.14 7.28
N TRP A 159 11.19 13.02 7.46
CA TRP A 159 11.88 11.75 7.33
C TRP A 159 11.53 10.76 8.43
N ASP A 160 11.32 11.22 9.65
CA ASP A 160 10.96 10.37 10.79
C ASP A 160 9.56 9.76 10.60
N LEU A 161 8.60 10.53 10.09
CA LEU A 161 7.29 10.01 9.74
C LEU A 161 7.34 9.03 8.58
N TRP A 162 8.23 9.26 7.62
CA TRP A 162 8.42 8.35 6.49
C TRP A 162 9.06 7.03 6.92
N LEU A 163 10.06 7.07 7.81
CA LEU A 163 10.68 5.88 8.40
C LEU A 163 9.69 5.09 9.25
N GLY A 164 8.80 5.76 9.96
CA GLY A 164 7.78 5.13 10.78
C GLY A 164 8.36 4.12 11.78
N PRO A 165 8.02 2.80 11.65
CA PRO A 165 8.51 1.76 12.55
C PRO A 165 9.91 1.24 12.21
N ALA A 166 10.49 1.62 11.09
CA ALA A 166 11.82 1.17 10.69
C ALA A 166 12.91 1.81 11.56
N GLU A 167 14.08 1.19 11.57
CA GLU A 167 15.24 1.74 12.29
C GLU A 167 15.62 3.12 11.75
N SER A 168 15.98 4.01 12.67
CA SER A 168 16.35 5.38 12.33
C SER A 168 17.65 5.40 11.52
N THR A 169 17.61 6.01 10.36
CA THR A 169 18.76 6.18 9.46
C THR A 169 18.77 7.57 8.84
N LYS A 170 19.95 7.99 8.34
CA LYS A 170 20.05 9.20 7.52
C LYS A 170 19.19 9.10 6.27
N TYR A 171 18.73 10.24 5.79
CA TYR A 171 18.06 10.28 4.49
C TYR A 171 18.95 9.74 3.39
N THR A 172 18.36 8.96 2.48
CA THR A 172 18.99 8.54 1.25
C THR A 172 17.98 8.40 0.10
N SER A 173 18.39 8.84 -1.09
CA SER A 173 17.65 8.66 -2.33
C SER A 173 17.57 7.19 -2.78
N GLN A 174 18.37 6.32 -2.17
CA GLN A 174 18.29 4.88 -2.37
C GLN A 174 17.00 4.27 -1.78
N LEU A 175 16.32 5.00 -0.90
CA LEU A 175 15.03 4.60 -0.33
C LEU A 175 13.88 5.43 -0.91
N HIS A 176 13.89 6.71 -0.68
CA HIS A 176 12.81 7.63 -1.04
C HIS A 176 13.04 8.26 -2.42
N PRO A 177 12.02 8.43 -3.27
CA PRO A 177 10.61 8.12 -2.99
C PRO A 177 10.15 6.72 -3.44
N PHE A 178 10.96 5.95 -4.17
CA PHE A 178 10.49 4.76 -4.89
C PHE A 178 11.27 3.48 -4.57
N ASN A 179 12.60 3.57 -4.40
CA ASN A 179 13.50 2.42 -4.36
C ASN A 179 13.43 1.61 -3.06
N TRP A 180 12.73 2.12 -2.03
CA TRP A 180 12.49 1.42 -0.77
C TRP A 180 12.00 -0.03 -0.95
N ARG A 181 11.36 -0.33 -2.06
CA ARG A 181 10.83 -1.65 -2.41
C ARG A 181 11.89 -2.74 -2.43
N GLY A 182 13.13 -2.40 -2.79
CA GLY A 182 14.26 -3.34 -2.87
C GLY A 182 14.97 -3.59 -1.55
N TRP A 183 14.61 -2.88 -0.47
CA TRP A 183 15.29 -2.93 0.81
C TRP A 183 14.42 -3.63 1.85
N TRP A 184 14.96 -4.68 2.47
CA TRP A 184 14.20 -5.58 3.34
C TRP A 184 13.49 -4.88 4.51
N ASP A 185 14.06 -3.81 5.06
CA ASP A 185 13.48 -3.10 6.19
C ASP A 185 12.28 -2.21 5.81
N TYR A 186 12.07 -1.96 4.51
CA TYR A 186 11.07 -1.02 4.00
C TYR A 186 10.08 -1.64 3.02
N GLY A 187 10.51 -2.65 2.25
CA GLY A 187 9.73 -3.27 1.21
C GLY A 187 9.85 -4.78 1.22
N THR A 188 9.13 -5.44 0.35
CA THR A 188 9.04 -6.90 0.24
C THR A 188 9.70 -7.44 -1.03
N GLY A 189 10.45 -6.58 -1.74
CA GLY A 189 11.09 -6.91 -3.01
C GLY A 189 10.09 -7.24 -4.11
N ALA A 190 10.58 -7.73 -5.23
CA ALA A 190 9.71 -8.12 -6.36
C ALA A 190 8.74 -9.23 -5.98
N LEU A 191 9.13 -10.15 -5.09
CA LEU A 191 8.29 -11.26 -4.65
C LEU A 191 7.02 -10.77 -3.94
N GLY A 192 7.15 -9.88 -2.95
CA GLY A 192 5.99 -9.35 -2.22
C GLY A 192 5.28 -8.22 -2.94
N ASP A 193 5.96 -7.48 -3.84
CA ASP A 193 5.35 -6.37 -4.57
C ASP A 193 4.51 -6.84 -5.78
N ILE A 194 4.99 -7.79 -6.57
CA ILE A 194 4.33 -8.23 -7.81
C ILE A 194 3.91 -9.69 -7.79
N CYS A 195 4.79 -10.62 -7.38
CA CYS A 195 4.45 -12.04 -7.44
C CYS A 195 3.29 -12.41 -6.49
N LEU A 196 3.06 -11.65 -5.44
CA LEU A 196 1.87 -11.72 -4.60
C LEU A 196 0.57 -11.68 -5.44
N LEU A 197 0.54 -10.87 -6.51
CA LEU A 197 -0.66 -10.72 -7.35
C LEU A 197 -0.96 -11.97 -8.20
N TYR A 198 0.04 -12.81 -8.46
CA TYR A 198 -0.15 -14.06 -9.20
C TYR A 198 -0.54 -15.22 -8.29
N THR A 199 0.03 -15.25 -7.10
CA THR A 199 -0.14 -16.37 -6.17
C THR A 199 -1.45 -16.34 -5.43
N SER A 200 -2.03 -15.16 -5.23
CA SER A 200 -3.35 -15.03 -4.59
C SER A 200 -4.49 -15.49 -5.50
N ASP A 201 -4.34 -15.31 -6.83
CA ASP A 201 -5.39 -15.73 -7.79
C ASP A 201 -5.30 -17.22 -8.12
N ALA A 202 -4.14 -17.86 -7.98
CA ALA A 202 -3.94 -19.29 -8.25
C ALA A 202 -4.35 -20.20 -7.06
N ALA A 203 -4.58 -19.64 -5.88
CA ALA A 203 -4.97 -20.42 -4.70
C ALA A 203 -6.49 -20.58 -4.55
N ASP A 204 -7.28 -19.86 -5.33
CA ASP A 204 -8.75 -19.87 -5.29
C ASP A 204 -9.38 -20.76 -6.39
N GLU A 205 -8.57 -21.45 -7.19
CA GLU A 205 -8.97 -22.44 -8.21
C GLU A 205 -8.62 -23.89 -7.77
#